data_e9c996dc2767f293f5b75d5c4f15429c
#
_entry.id   e9c996dc2767f293f5b75d5c4f15429c
#
_cell.length_a   1.000
_cell.length_b   1.000
_cell.length_c   1.000
_cell.angle_alpha   90.00
_cell.angle_beta   90.00
_cell.angle_gamma   90.00
#
_symmetry.space_group_name_H-M   'P 1'
#
loop_
_entity.id
_entity.type
_entity.pdbx_description
1 polymer ?
#
loop_
_entity_poly.entity_id
_entity_poly.type
_entity_poly.pdbx_seq_one_letter_code
_entity_poly.pdbx_strand_id
1 'polypeptide(L)'
;YRRQRQMCIRDSLVTDDVVEIRKVSDETLIGTAPEITRHFIELRGIGIIDVKTLFGVESVKDTQSVDLVIKLEEWDRDKEYDRLGLHEEYTEYLGNKIVCHSLPIRPGRNLAIIVETAAVNHRQKKMGYNAAQELYRRVQANMTKSNDEE
;
A
#
# COMPACT_ATOMS: atom_id res chain seq x y z
N TYR A 1 -8.06 -6.68 -12.66
CA TYR A 1 -8.25 -5.24 -12.52
C TYR A 1 -7.11 -4.57 -11.77
N ARG A 2 -6.86 -5.02 -10.55
CA ARG A 2 -5.75 -4.53 -9.71
C ARG A 2 -4.39 -4.88 -10.30
N ARG A 3 -4.28 -6.07 -10.85
CA ARG A 3 -3.04 -6.62 -11.39
C ARG A 3 -2.56 -5.90 -12.64
N GLN A 4 -3.48 -5.42 -13.47
CA GLN A 4 -3.14 -4.65 -14.67
C GLN A 4 -2.45 -3.31 -14.34
N ARG A 5 -2.76 -2.69 -13.20
CA ARG A 5 -2.09 -1.47 -12.78
C ARG A 5 -0.77 -1.69 -12.06
N GLN A 6 -0.58 -2.85 -11.48
CA GLN A 6 0.73 -3.24 -10.95
C GLN A 6 1.79 -3.37 -12.05
N MET A 7 1.35 -3.43 -13.30
CA MET A 7 2.20 -3.48 -14.49
C MET A 7 2.54 -2.11 -15.07
N CYS A 8 2.19 -1.02 -14.41
CA CYS A 8 2.62 0.31 -14.83
C CYS A 8 4.14 0.43 -14.80
N ILE A 9 4.69 1.30 -15.64
CA ILE A 9 6.15 1.52 -15.84
C ILE A 9 6.93 1.71 -14.54
N ARG A 10 6.26 2.14 -13.46
CA ARG A 10 6.88 2.42 -12.16
C ARG A 10 6.75 1.30 -11.15
N ASP A 11 5.98 0.28 -11.47
CA ASP A 11 5.68 -0.81 -10.56
C ASP A 11 6.43 -2.06 -10.98
N SER A 12 6.88 -2.83 -10.02
CA SER A 12 7.48 -4.15 -10.24
C SER A 12 6.74 -5.18 -9.42
N LEU A 13 6.39 -6.29 -10.04
CA LEU A 13 5.76 -7.41 -9.37
C LEU A 13 6.80 -8.25 -8.64
N VAL A 14 6.57 -8.52 -7.37
CA VAL A 14 7.34 -9.51 -6.62
C VAL A 14 6.61 -10.85 -6.65
N THR A 15 5.34 -10.85 -6.27
CA THR A 15 4.50 -12.05 -6.26
C THR A 15 3.03 -11.67 -6.41
N ASP A 16 2.23 -12.63 -6.87
CA ASP A 16 0.79 -12.42 -7.07
C ASP A 16 -0.01 -12.74 -5.81
N ASP A 17 0.09 -13.96 -5.32
CA ASP A 17 -0.82 -14.49 -4.31
C ASP A 17 -0.11 -14.79 -2.99
N VAL A 18 0.92 -15.58 -3.04
CA VAL A 18 1.66 -16.01 -1.85
C VAL A 18 2.97 -15.24 -1.74
N VAL A 19 3.17 -14.59 -0.60
CA VAL A 19 4.41 -13.90 -0.25
C VAL A 19 5.12 -14.67 0.83
N GLU A 20 6.36 -15.07 0.57
CA GLU A 20 7.25 -15.59 1.60
C GLU A 20 7.95 -14.43 2.29
N ILE A 21 7.78 -14.31 3.60
CA ILE A 21 8.34 -13.22 4.39
C ILE A 21 9.50 -13.73 5.24
N ARG A 22 10.63 -13.04 5.17
CA ARG A 22 11.82 -13.32 5.96
C ARG A 22 12.21 -12.10 6.78
N LYS A 23 12.51 -12.31 8.06
CA LYS A 23 13.05 -11.30 8.95
C LYS A 23 14.56 -11.16 8.73
N VAL A 24 14.99 -9.95 8.37
CA VAL A 24 16.41 -9.64 8.17
C VAL A 24 16.96 -8.89 9.37
N SER A 25 16.15 -8.04 10.00
CA SER A 25 16.50 -7.31 11.22
C SER A 25 15.23 -7.00 12.01
N ASP A 26 15.38 -6.38 13.17
CA ASP A 26 14.23 -5.98 14.00
C ASP A 26 13.33 -4.92 13.32
N GLU A 27 13.81 -4.30 12.25
CA GLU A 27 13.06 -3.25 11.53
C GLU A 27 12.77 -3.62 10.07
N THR A 28 13.34 -4.72 9.57
CA THR A 28 13.25 -5.06 8.14
C THR A 28 12.73 -6.47 7.91
N LEU A 29 11.62 -6.55 7.19
CA LEU A 29 11.10 -7.77 6.60
C LEU A 29 11.27 -7.72 5.09
N ILE A 30 11.63 -8.85 4.49
CA ILE A 30 11.76 -9.00 3.04
C ILE A 30 10.72 -9.98 2.55
N GLY A 31 9.99 -9.56 1.51
CA GLY A 31 9.04 -10.38 0.78
C GLY A 31 9.64 -10.94 -0.51
N THR A 32 9.33 -12.17 -0.82
CA THR A 32 9.75 -12.85 -2.05
C THR A 32 8.66 -13.80 -2.52
N ALA A 33 8.69 -14.15 -3.80
CA ALA A 33 7.79 -15.14 -4.36
C ALA A 33 8.32 -16.55 -4.11
N PRO A 34 7.43 -17.54 -3.92
CA PRO A 34 7.81 -18.95 -4.03
C PRO A 34 8.44 -19.22 -5.40
N GLU A 35 9.46 -20.05 -5.44
CA GLU A 35 10.21 -20.34 -6.68
C GLU A 35 9.30 -20.85 -7.81
N ILE A 36 8.33 -21.71 -7.48
CA ILE A 36 7.42 -22.32 -8.45
C ILE A 36 6.53 -21.29 -9.14
N THR A 37 6.07 -20.28 -8.41
CA THR A 37 5.11 -19.27 -8.93
C THR A 37 5.75 -17.95 -9.30
N ARG A 38 7.06 -17.85 -9.18
CA ARG A 38 7.80 -16.61 -9.44
C ARG A 38 7.55 -16.08 -10.85
N HIS A 39 7.17 -14.79 -10.94
CA HIS A 39 6.84 -14.06 -12.16
C HIS A 39 5.52 -14.45 -12.83
N PHE A 40 4.80 -15.42 -12.30
CA PHE A 40 3.49 -15.82 -12.83
C PHE A 40 2.36 -15.14 -12.09
N ILE A 41 1.35 -14.73 -12.85
CA ILE A 41 0.09 -14.24 -12.29
C ILE A 41 -1.08 -14.97 -12.96
N GLU A 42 -2.17 -15.08 -12.24
CA GLU A 42 -3.43 -15.60 -12.75
C GLU A 42 -4.37 -14.44 -13.07
N LEU A 43 -4.85 -14.39 -14.32
CA LEU A 43 -5.89 -13.47 -14.75
C LEU A 43 -7.14 -14.26 -15.11
N ARG A 44 -8.22 -14.02 -14.38
CA ARG A 44 -9.50 -14.67 -14.67
C ARG A 44 -9.96 -14.33 -16.08
N GLY A 45 -10.30 -15.36 -16.84
CA GLY A 45 -10.69 -15.27 -18.25
C GLY A 45 -9.53 -15.35 -19.24
N ILE A 46 -8.31 -15.20 -18.81
CA ILE A 46 -7.10 -15.31 -19.65
C ILE A 46 -6.26 -16.50 -19.23
N GLY A 47 -6.07 -16.72 -17.94
CA GLY A 47 -5.27 -17.81 -17.39
C GLY A 47 -3.96 -17.34 -16.78
N ILE A 48 -2.98 -18.21 -16.76
CA ILE A 48 -1.65 -17.93 -16.21
C ILE A 48 -0.80 -17.23 -17.26
N ILE A 49 -0.20 -16.11 -16.85
CA ILE A 49 0.75 -15.37 -17.69
C ILE A 49 2.10 -15.24 -17.01
N ASP A 50 3.16 -15.18 -17.81
CA ASP A 50 4.52 -14.88 -17.35
C ASP A 50 4.77 -13.38 -17.53
N VAL A 51 4.77 -12.64 -16.43
CA VAL A 51 4.91 -11.18 -16.44
C VAL A 51 6.28 -10.75 -16.98
N LYS A 52 7.33 -11.45 -16.61
CA LYS A 52 8.69 -11.14 -17.06
C LYS A 52 8.82 -11.30 -18.58
N THR A 53 8.26 -12.36 -19.13
CA THR A 53 8.30 -12.62 -20.57
C THR A 53 7.48 -11.62 -21.37
N LEU A 54 6.30 -11.25 -20.86
CA LEU A 54 5.39 -10.33 -21.57
C LEU A 54 5.80 -8.86 -21.46
N PHE A 55 6.30 -8.44 -20.29
CA PHE A 55 6.52 -7.02 -19.98
C PHE A 55 7.97 -6.65 -19.71
N GLY A 56 8.88 -7.62 -19.74
CA GLY A 56 10.32 -7.40 -19.57
C GLY A 56 10.81 -7.52 -18.12
N VAL A 57 12.12 -7.53 -17.98
CA VAL A 57 12.79 -7.73 -16.68
C VAL A 57 12.53 -6.63 -15.66
N GLU A 58 12.21 -5.43 -16.11
CA GLU A 58 11.92 -4.28 -15.25
C GLU A 58 10.55 -4.37 -14.58
N SER A 59 9.67 -5.22 -15.09
CA SER A 59 8.32 -5.42 -14.56
C SER A 59 8.25 -6.36 -13.36
N VAL A 60 9.34 -7.04 -13.04
CA VAL A 60 9.43 -8.00 -11.94
C VAL A 60 10.61 -7.68 -11.03
N LYS A 61 10.50 -8.09 -9.78
CA LYS A 61 11.55 -7.97 -8.78
C LYS A 61 11.56 -9.22 -7.90
N ASP A 62 12.72 -9.76 -7.60
CA ASP A 62 12.82 -11.00 -6.84
C ASP A 62 12.54 -10.81 -5.36
N THR A 63 13.01 -9.71 -4.80
CA THR A 63 12.85 -9.40 -3.38
C THR A 63 12.50 -7.93 -3.18
N GLN A 64 11.75 -7.64 -2.14
CA GLN A 64 11.45 -6.28 -1.73
C GLN A 64 11.23 -6.22 -0.22
N SER A 65 11.73 -5.18 0.42
CA SER A 65 11.36 -4.91 1.80
C SER A 65 9.86 -4.57 1.89
N VAL A 66 9.23 -5.09 2.94
CA VAL A 66 7.81 -4.85 3.20
C VAL A 66 7.69 -3.59 4.04
N ASP A 67 7.17 -2.52 3.46
CA ASP A 67 7.06 -1.21 4.10
C ASP A 67 5.64 -0.86 4.49
N LEU A 68 4.66 -1.40 3.80
CA LEU A 68 3.24 -1.09 3.99
C LEU A 68 2.39 -2.31 3.72
N VAL A 69 1.43 -2.55 4.59
CA VAL A 69 0.40 -3.57 4.39
C VAL A 69 -0.94 -2.89 4.18
N ILE A 70 -1.64 -3.29 3.14
CA ILE A 70 -2.99 -2.84 2.85
C ILE A 70 -3.92 -4.04 2.95
N LYS A 71 -4.81 -4.00 3.94
CA LYS A 71 -5.86 -5.00 4.11
C LYS A 71 -7.10 -4.54 3.36
N LEU A 72 -7.55 -5.37 2.44
CA LEU A 72 -8.79 -5.12 1.73
C LEU A 72 -9.92 -5.88 2.44
N GLU A 73 -10.97 -5.17 2.79
CA GLU A 73 -12.12 -5.73 3.50
C GLU A 73 -13.42 -5.28 2.87
N GLU A 74 -14.48 -6.05 3.09
CA GLU A 74 -15.80 -5.64 2.65
C GLU A 74 -16.27 -4.41 3.42
N TRP A 75 -17.05 -3.56 2.76
CA TRP A 75 -17.64 -2.39 3.38
C TRP A 75 -18.56 -2.78 4.54
N ASP A 76 -18.27 -2.25 5.71
CA ASP A 76 -19.08 -2.41 6.91
C ASP A 76 -19.62 -1.04 7.34
N ARG A 77 -20.96 -0.93 7.41
CA ARG A 77 -21.63 0.33 7.81
C ARG A 77 -21.36 0.70 9.26
N ASP A 78 -21.14 -0.28 10.12
CA ASP A 78 -20.95 -0.10 11.56
C ASP A 78 -19.50 0.20 11.92
N LYS A 79 -18.57 0.06 10.96
CA LYS A 79 -17.16 0.32 11.15
C LYS A 79 -16.80 1.74 10.72
N GLU A 80 -16.12 2.45 11.58
CA GLU A 80 -15.52 3.73 11.25
C GLU A 80 -14.18 3.52 10.52
N TYR A 81 -14.06 4.16 9.38
CA TYR A 81 -12.80 4.17 8.61
C TYR A 81 -12.08 5.49 8.88
N ASP A 82 -10.75 5.41 8.98
CA ASP A 82 -9.93 6.59 9.18
C ASP A 82 -10.07 7.54 7.98
N ARG A 83 -10.49 8.76 8.23
CA ARG A 83 -10.70 9.78 7.22
C ARG A 83 -9.56 10.80 7.15
N LEU A 84 -8.84 10.97 8.22
CA LEU A 84 -7.83 12.02 8.36
C LEU A 84 -6.40 11.49 8.26
N GLY A 85 -6.17 10.24 8.63
CA GLY A 85 -4.83 9.66 8.60
C GLY A 85 -3.88 10.21 9.66
N LEU A 86 -4.39 10.72 10.78
CA LEU A 86 -3.60 11.25 11.88
C LEU A 86 -3.02 10.15 12.77
N HIS A 87 -3.67 9.00 12.80
CA HIS A 87 -3.25 7.83 13.57
C HIS A 87 -2.80 6.72 12.63
N GLU A 88 -1.67 6.11 12.92
CA GLU A 88 -1.18 4.95 12.18
C GLU A 88 -1.60 3.66 12.87
N GLU A 89 -2.11 2.72 12.08
CA GLU A 89 -2.34 1.35 12.51
C GLU A 89 -1.16 0.49 12.10
N TYR A 90 -0.92 -0.57 12.85
CA TYR A 90 0.19 -1.49 12.59
C TYR A 90 -0.31 -2.93 12.57
N THR A 91 0.36 -3.74 11.79
CA THR A 91 0.26 -5.20 11.85
C THR A 91 1.63 -5.78 12.17
N GLU A 92 1.67 -6.99 12.69
CA GLU A 92 2.91 -7.62 13.12
C GLU A 92 3.16 -8.92 12.36
N TYR A 93 4.36 -9.06 11.82
CA TYR A 93 4.87 -10.29 11.22
C TYR A 93 6.26 -10.59 11.77
N LEU A 94 6.45 -11.81 12.24
CA LEU A 94 7.75 -12.27 12.77
C LEU A 94 8.34 -11.33 13.87
N GLY A 95 7.47 -10.69 14.64
CA GLY A 95 7.87 -9.75 15.69
C GLY A 95 8.10 -8.31 15.24
N ASN A 96 8.03 -8.03 13.94
CA ASN A 96 8.18 -6.68 13.40
C ASN A 96 6.82 -6.03 13.15
N LYS A 97 6.69 -4.77 13.54
CA LYS A 97 5.49 -3.96 13.28
C LYS A 97 5.63 -3.24 11.95
N ILE A 98 4.59 -3.31 11.13
CA ILE A 98 4.52 -2.66 9.83
C ILE A 98 3.25 -1.82 9.77
N VAL A 99 3.35 -0.62 9.21
CA VAL A 99 2.19 0.26 8.99
C VAL A 99 1.16 -0.47 8.15
N CYS A 100 -0.09 -0.43 8.58
CA CYS A 100 -1.19 -1.13 7.96
C CYS A 100 -2.37 -0.18 7.73
N HIS A 101 -2.95 -0.24 6.54
CA HIS A 101 -4.22 0.43 6.24
C HIS A 101 -5.29 -0.60 5.92
N SER A 102 -6.49 -0.40 6.48
CA SER A 102 -7.67 -1.17 6.12
C SER A 102 -8.51 -0.38 5.14
N LEU A 103 -8.67 -0.88 3.93
CA LEU A 103 -9.42 -0.23 2.86
C LEU A 103 -10.71 -1.00 2.57
N PRO A 104 -11.88 -0.32 2.62
CA PRO A 104 -13.13 -0.96 2.26
C PRO A 104 -13.23 -1.15 0.74
N ILE A 105 -13.68 -2.32 0.33
CA ILE A 105 -14.01 -2.62 -1.06
C ILE A 105 -15.45 -2.16 -1.30
N ARG A 106 -15.63 -1.21 -2.22
CA ARG A 106 -16.96 -0.75 -2.67
C ARG A 106 -17.04 -0.79 -4.18
N PRO A 107 -18.20 -1.13 -4.75
CA PRO A 107 -18.46 -0.93 -6.17
C PRO A 107 -18.23 0.53 -6.57
N GLY A 108 -17.62 0.76 -7.73
CA GLY A 108 -17.33 2.10 -8.25
C GLY A 108 -16.04 2.75 -7.77
N ARG A 109 -15.33 2.18 -6.80
CA ARG A 109 -13.99 2.66 -6.41
C ARG A 109 -12.91 1.99 -7.23
N ASN A 110 -11.96 2.78 -7.72
CA ASN A 110 -10.76 2.24 -8.36
C ASN A 110 -9.72 1.90 -7.30
N LEU A 111 -9.71 0.65 -6.86
CA LEU A 111 -8.79 0.19 -5.81
C LEU A 111 -7.32 0.28 -6.22
N ALA A 112 -7.00 0.11 -7.50
CA ALA A 112 -5.63 0.22 -7.97
C ALA A 112 -5.07 1.63 -7.75
N ILE A 113 -5.85 2.67 -8.05
CA ILE A 113 -5.46 4.05 -7.79
C ILE A 113 -5.32 4.33 -6.30
N ILE A 114 -6.25 3.83 -5.49
CA ILE A 114 -6.23 4.04 -4.04
C ILE A 114 -5.00 3.38 -3.41
N VAL A 115 -4.70 2.15 -3.79
CA VAL A 115 -3.51 1.42 -3.31
C VAL A 115 -2.22 2.14 -3.73
N GLU A 116 -2.11 2.54 -4.98
CA GLU A 116 -0.97 3.31 -5.49
C GLU A 116 -0.80 4.62 -4.73
N THR A 117 -1.88 5.36 -4.53
CA THR A 117 -1.87 6.62 -3.77
C THR A 117 -1.46 6.39 -2.31
N ALA A 118 -1.96 5.35 -1.68
CA ALA A 118 -1.55 4.99 -0.31
C ALA A 118 -0.06 4.68 -0.21
N ALA A 119 0.49 3.95 -1.17
CA ALA A 119 1.91 3.63 -1.23
C ALA A 119 2.77 4.89 -1.41
N VAL A 120 2.40 5.78 -2.32
CA VAL A 120 3.11 7.04 -2.55
C VAL A 120 3.02 7.96 -1.33
N ASN A 121 1.85 8.07 -0.71
CA ASN A 121 1.66 8.87 0.50
C ASN A 121 2.51 8.35 1.67
N HIS A 122 2.56 7.03 1.84
CA HIS A 122 3.41 6.40 2.85
C HIS A 122 4.90 6.72 2.61
N ARG A 123 5.34 6.67 1.38
CA ARG A 123 6.70 7.05 0.98
C ARG A 123 7.00 8.50 1.34
N GLN A 124 6.08 9.42 1.10
CA GLN A 124 6.24 10.83 1.48
C GLN A 124 6.34 11.01 2.99
N LYS A 125 5.54 10.28 3.77
CA LYS A 125 5.63 10.30 5.23
C LYS A 125 7.02 9.86 5.73
N LYS A 126 7.59 8.83 5.14
CA LYS A 126 8.96 8.38 5.43
C LYS A 126 9.99 9.45 5.10
N MET A 127 9.75 10.27 4.10
CA MET A 127 10.63 11.37 3.70
C MET A 127 10.41 12.66 4.52
N GLY A 128 9.50 12.62 5.49
CA GLY A 128 9.25 13.71 6.45
C GLY A 128 8.02 14.57 6.17
N TYR A 129 7.30 14.34 5.08
CA TYR A 129 6.07 15.09 4.76
C TYR A 129 4.82 14.28 5.12
N ASN A 130 3.98 14.82 5.98
CA ASN A 130 2.69 14.25 6.35
C ASN A 130 1.56 15.23 6.07
N ALA A 131 0.77 14.95 5.03
CA ALA A 131 -0.31 15.82 4.58
C ALA A 131 -1.40 16.04 5.65
N ALA A 132 -1.73 15.01 6.44
CA ALA A 132 -2.72 15.13 7.51
C ALA A 132 -2.25 16.10 8.60
N GLN A 133 -0.99 16.04 8.99
CA GLN A 133 -0.40 16.96 9.96
C GLN A 133 -0.33 18.39 9.41
N GLU A 134 0.00 18.55 8.13
CA GLU A 134 0.02 19.87 7.48
C GLU A 134 -1.36 20.50 7.44
N LEU A 135 -2.40 19.73 7.11
CA LEU A 135 -3.78 20.21 7.14
C LEU A 135 -4.18 20.64 8.55
N TYR A 136 -3.87 19.85 9.55
CA TYR A 136 -4.15 20.16 10.96
C TYR A 136 -3.47 21.47 11.38
N ARG A 137 -2.23 21.66 11.01
CA ARG A 137 -1.47 22.90 11.26
C ARG A 137 -2.16 24.13 10.63
N ARG A 138 -2.62 24.00 9.39
CA ARG A 138 -3.33 25.09 8.68
C ARG A 138 -4.66 25.45 9.35
N VAL A 139 -5.41 24.45 9.80
CA VAL A 139 -6.67 24.66 10.52
C VAL A 139 -6.43 25.40 11.84
N GLN A 140 -5.43 25.00 12.60
CA GLN A 140 -5.07 25.70 13.85
C GLN A 140 -4.63 27.14 13.60
N ALA A 141 -3.81 27.39 12.60
CA ALA A 141 -3.36 28.75 12.25
C ALA A 141 -4.53 29.66 11.85
N ASN A 142 -5.53 29.12 11.13
CA ASN A 142 -6.73 29.85 10.78
C ASN A 142 -7.61 30.20 11.98
N MET A 143 -7.75 29.27 12.93
CA MET A 143 -8.50 29.51 14.16
C MET A 143 -7.86 30.61 15.01
N THR A 144 -6.55 30.66 15.11
CA THR A 144 -5.82 31.69 15.84
C THR A 144 -6.04 33.06 15.22
N LYS A 145 -5.97 33.18 13.88
CA LYS A 145 -6.23 34.46 13.18
C LYS A 145 -7.64 35.00 13.43
N SER A 146 -8.63 34.10 13.43
CA SER A 146 -10.02 34.51 13.70
C SER A 146 -10.25 35.04 15.10
N ASN A 147 -9.48 34.59 16.08
CA ASN A 147 -9.57 35.06 17.47
C ASN A 147 -8.84 36.41 17.68
N ASP A 148 -7.88 36.74 16.83
CA ASP A 148 -7.14 38.02 16.93
C ASP A 148 -7.88 39.18 16.24
N GLU A 149 -8.93 38.91 15.46
CA GLU A 149 -9.75 39.92 14.76
C GLU A 149 -11.02 40.31 15.50
N GLU A 150 -11.35 39.70 16.65
CA GLU A 150 -12.44 40.09 17.57
C GLU A 150 -11.88 40.93 18.73
#